data_2579f91547a37e063f3d810482f3d131
#
_entry.id   2579f91547a37e063f3d810482f3d131
#
_cell.length_a   1.000
_cell.length_b   1.000
_cell.length_c   1.000
_cell.angle_alpha   90.00
_cell.angle_beta   90.00
_cell.angle_gamma   90.00
#
_symmetry.space_group_name_H-M   'P 1'
#
loop_
_entity.id
_entity.type
_entity.pdbx_description
1 polymer ?
#
loop_
_entity_poly.entity_id
_entity_poly.type
_entity_poly.pdbx_seq_one_letter_code
_entity_poly.pdbx_strand_id
1 'polypeptide(L)'
;MRLTAEMTLKRGDYNCFRNSFCGTEFFPEHKHCFFEFFLVISGVLLHRLNGVDYRLNPGSIQLLQPEDAHALRSADPGGQVEIYNVNVASHEFLKNLYFVSPSKGNILLDGVQIISGVPDYEWRSLISKAETLAVHQHEVHHSAELRYSLCRLLTQEVIYLLLRRNARETHPVVPWLENAMREMEKRENYLNGFPRFVELSGRSPEHLCRTMRLYYGKSPQQWIIELRLQNAAVLLEHSSMNVSGIAHASGFCNLSYFRRCFQRQYGIAPLAYRRKLHDCD
;
A
#
# COMPACT_ATOMS: atom_id res chain seq x y z
N MET A 1 -10.97 0.27 -22.40
CA MET A 1 -10.44 1.65 -22.39
C MET A 1 -9.35 1.78 -21.32
N ARG A 2 -8.35 2.67 -21.45
CA ARG A 2 -7.35 2.91 -20.42
C ARG A 2 -7.46 4.35 -19.91
N LEU A 3 -7.67 4.52 -18.62
CA LEU A 3 -7.70 5.82 -17.98
C LEU A 3 -6.31 6.18 -17.44
N THR A 4 -5.82 7.36 -17.78
CA THR A 4 -4.53 7.87 -17.26
C THR A 4 -4.74 8.68 -15.99
N ALA A 5 -3.69 8.83 -15.18
CA ALA A 5 -3.72 9.68 -14.00
C ALA A 5 -4.07 11.14 -14.35
N GLU A 6 -3.58 11.67 -15.48
CA GLU A 6 -3.89 13.02 -15.96
C GLU A 6 -5.37 13.22 -16.26
N MET A 7 -6.03 12.19 -16.83
CA MET A 7 -7.47 12.24 -17.15
C MET A 7 -8.35 12.21 -15.90
N THR A 8 -7.94 11.45 -14.89
CA THR A 8 -8.78 11.14 -13.71
C THR A 8 -8.40 11.97 -12.50
N LEU A 9 -7.09 12.11 -12.20
CA LEU A 9 -6.62 12.87 -11.04
C LEU A 9 -6.50 14.38 -11.32
N LYS A 10 -6.58 14.77 -12.60
CA LYS A 10 -6.56 16.16 -13.10
C LYS A 10 -5.33 16.94 -12.62
N ARG A 11 -5.40 17.57 -11.44
CA ARG A 11 -4.33 18.43 -10.89
C ARG A 11 -3.85 18.01 -9.51
N GLY A 12 -4.03 16.73 -9.15
CA GLY A 12 -3.66 16.25 -7.82
C GLY A 12 -3.35 14.77 -7.80
N ASP A 13 -2.89 14.30 -6.65
CA ASP A 13 -2.53 12.90 -6.42
C ASP A 13 -3.71 12.06 -5.94
N TYR A 14 -4.86 12.71 -5.69
CA TYR A 14 -6.09 12.12 -5.16
C TYR A 14 -7.32 12.68 -5.86
N ASN A 15 -8.32 11.80 -6.03
CA ASN A 15 -9.67 12.19 -6.43
C ASN A 15 -10.69 11.32 -5.68
N CYS A 16 -11.76 11.93 -5.16
CA CYS A 16 -12.84 11.22 -4.46
C CYS A 16 -14.17 11.72 -4.97
N PHE A 17 -15.06 10.84 -5.40
CA PHE A 17 -16.37 11.19 -5.92
C PHE A 17 -17.40 10.11 -5.62
N ARG A 18 -18.68 10.51 -5.58
CA ARG A 18 -19.81 9.61 -5.41
C ARG A 18 -20.33 9.19 -6.79
N ASN A 19 -20.48 7.90 -7.00
CA ASN A 19 -21.12 7.32 -8.18
C ASN A 19 -22.41 6.63 -7.79
N SER A 20 -23.40 6.70 -8.70
CA SER A 20 -24.64 5.96 -8.61
C SER A 20 -24.91 5.26 -9.93
N PHE A 21 -25.31 4.00 -9.88
CA PHE A 21 -25.71 3.19 -11.04
C PHE A 21 -27.14 2.74 -10.84
N CYS A 22 -28.01 3.02 -11.80
CA CYS A 22 -29.43 2.65 -11.74
C CYS A 22 -29.76 1.63 -12.83
N GLY A 23 -30.49 0.59 -12.46
CA GLY A 23 -31.03 -0.38 -13.43
C GLY A 23 -29.95 -1.08 -14.24
N THR A 24 -29.95 -0.85 -15.56
CA THR A 24 -29.00 -1.46 -16.52
C THR A 24 -27.76 -0.60 -16.78
N GLU A 25 -27.64 0.54 -16.10
CA GLU A 25 -26.44 1.35 -16.21
C GLU A 25 -25.21 0.59 -15.74
N PHE A 26 -24.12 0.76 -16.46
CA PHE A 26 -22.85 0.13 -16.12
C PHE A 26 -21.68 1.05 -16.49
N PHE A 27 -20.61 0.89 -15.75
CA PHE A 27 -19.32 1.44 -16.13
C PHE A 27 -18.56 0.37 -16.91
N PRO A 28 -18.26 0.60 -18.21
CA PRO A 28 -17.68 -0.41 -19.08
C PRO A 28 -16.28 -0.81 -18.62
N GLU A 29 -15.85 -1.99 -19.08
CA GLU A 29 -14.51 -2.50 -18.76
C GLU A 29 -13.43 -1.51 -19.19
N HIS A 30 -12.57 -1.18 -18.24
CA HIS A 30 -11.45 -0.28 -18.42
C HIS A 30 -10.28 -0.65 -17.50
N LYS A 31 -9.14 0.01 -17.73
CA LYS A 31 -7.93 -0.08 -16.93
C LYS A 31 -7.45 1.31 -16.56
N HIS A 32 -6.68 1.39 -15.48
CA HIS A 32 -6.05 2.64 -15.05
C HIS A 32 -4.62 2.41 -14.55
N CYS A 33 -3.82 3.48 -14.44
CA CYS A 33 -2.42 3.43 -14.00
C CYS A 33 -2.21 3.94 -12.56
N PHE A 34 -3.27 4.02 -11.76
CA PHE A 34 -3.28 4.47 -10.38
C PHE A 34 -3.97 3.42 -9.50
N PHE A 35 -3.86 3.55 -8.18
CA PHE A 35 -4.66 2.76 -7.25
C PHE A 35 -6.05 3.36 -7.12
N GLU A 36 -7.04 2.49 -7.03
CA GLU A 36 -8.43 2.86 -6.81
C GLU A 36 -9.00 2.02 -5.68
N PHE A 37 -9.81 2.61 -4.82
CA PHE A 37 -10.66 1.85 -3.94
C PHE A 37 -12.05 2.46 -3.89
N PHE A 38 -13.03 1.61 -3.67
CA PHE A 38 -14.40 2.09 -3.50
C PHE A 38 -15.06 1.50 -2.26
N LEU A 39 -16.00 2.28 -1.72
CA LEU A 39 -16.82 1.99 -0.57
C LEU A 39 -18.25 1.83 -1.06
N VAL A 40 -18.85 0.64 -0.89
CA VAL A 40 -20.23 0.38 -1.29
C VAL A 40 -21.18 0.92 -0.21
N ILE A 41 -21.94 1.99 -0.53
CA ILE A 41 -22.82 2.68 0.42
C ILE A 41 -24.18 2.01 0.49
N SER A 42 -24.80 1.78 -0.66
CA SER A 42 -26.14 1.21 -0.78
C SER A 42 -26.26 0.34 -2.03
N GLY A 43 -27.25 -0.56 -2.02
CA GLY A 43 -27.46 -1.52 -3.09
C GLY A 43 -26.38 -2.61 -3.11
N VAL A 44 -26.44 -3.49 -4.12
CA VAL A 44 -25.48 -4.57 -4.31
C VAL A 44 -24.73 -4.33 -5.61
N LEU A 45 -23.40 -4.12 -5.52
CA LEU A 45 -22.55 -3.92 -6.66
C LEU A 45 -22.10 -5.26 -7.24
N LEU A 46 -22.24 -5.43 -8.55
CA LEU A 46 -21.58 -6.47 -9.29
C LEU A 46 -20.33 -5.85 -9.94
N HIS A 47 -19.18 -6.30 -9.47
CA HIS A 47 -17.88 -5.85 -9.95
C HIS A 47 -17.17 -6.98 -10.69
N ARG A 48 -16.92 -6.79 -11.97
CA ARG A 48 -16.05 -7.67 -12.74
C ARG A 48 -14.62 -7.17 -12.64
N LEU A 49 -13.72 -7.99 -12.12
CA LEU A 49 -12.30 -7.69 -11.96
C LEU A 49 -11.47 -8.80 -12.61
N ASN A 50 -10.67 -8.44 -13.61
CA ASN A 50 -9.79 -9.38 -14.34
C ASN A 50 -10.55 -10.63 -14.83
N GLY A 51 -11.79 -10.43 -15.30
CA GLY A 51 -12.67 -11.48 -15.82
C GLY A 51 -13.47 -12.27 -14.77
N VAL A 52 -13.27 -11.99 -13.48
CA VAL A 52 -13.99 -12.64 -12.36
C VAL A 52 -15.05 -11.68 -11.79
N ASP A 53 -16.26 -12.20 -11.58
CA ASP A 53 -17.37 -11.41 -11.04
C ASP A 53 -17.41 -11.52 -9.50
N TYR A 54 -17.43 -10.36 -8.83
CA TYR A 54 -17.55 -10.21 -7.38
C TYR A 54 -18.86 -9.51 -7.03
N ARG A 55 -19.60 -10.06 -6.06
CA ARG A 55 -20.81 -9.45 -5.53
C ARG A 55 -20.47 -8.74 -4.21
N LEU A 56 -20.64 -7.43 -4.17
CA LEU A 56 -20.26 -6.58 -3.04
C LEU A 56 -21.50 -5.96 -2.43
N ASN A 57 -21.71 -6.24 -1.16
CA ASN A 57 -22.83 -5.71 -0.37
C ASN A 57 -22.47 -4.33 0.24
N PRO A 58 -23.45 -3.54 0.71
CA PRO A 58 -23.18 -2.35 1.49
C PRO A 58 -22.24 -2.63 2.67
N GLY A 59 -21.32 -1.71 2.94
CA GLY A 59 -20.25 -1.91 3.92
C GLY A 59 -19.02 -2.65 3.39
N SER A 60 -18.97 -2.95 2.09
CA SER A 60 -17.78 -3.52 1.44
C SER A 60 -16.83 -2.44 0.95
N ILE A 61 -15.53 -2.74 1.06
CA ILE A 61 -14.41 -1.97 0.50
C ILE A 61 -13.65 -2.88 -0.46
N GLN A 62 -13.31 -2.41 -1.65
CA GLN A 62 -12.41 -3.10 -2.57
C GLN A 62 -11.30 -2.19 -3.04
N LEU A 63 -10.08 -2.70 -3.03
CA LEU A 63 -8.90 -2.05 -3.59
C LEU A 63 -8.57 -2.66 -4.95
N LEU A 64 -8.30 -1.79 -5.92
CA LEU A 64 -7.83 -2.12 -7.26
C LEU A 64 -6.40 -1.60 -7.45
N GLN A 65 -5.62 -2.37 -8.15
CA GLN A 65 -4.25 -2.04 -8.48
C GLN A 65 -4.15 -1.40 -9.87
N PRO A 66 -3.05 -0.70 -10.16
CA PRO A 66 -2.74 -0.31 -11.53
C PRO A 66 -2.79 -1.51 -12.48
N GLU A 67 -3.36 -1.29 -13.67
CA GLU A 67 -3.54 -2.28 -14.75
C GLU A 67 -4.63 -3.35 -14.51
N ASP A 68 -5.32 -3.34 -13.38
CA ASP A 68 -6.52 -4.16 -13.23
C ASP A 68 -7.58 -3.78 -14.27
N ALA A 69 -8.14 -4.79 -14.95
CA ALA A 69 -9.27 -4.61 -15.87
C ALA A 69 -10.57 -4.80 -15.12
N HIS A 70 -11.41 -3.76 -15.05
CA HIS A 70 -12.63 -3.85 -14.26
C HIS A 70 -13.83 -3.15 -14.89
N ALA A 71 -15.04 -3.62 -14.50
CA ALA A 71 -16.33 -3.06 -14.87
C ALA A 71 -17.28 -3.10 -13.68
N LEU A 72 -18.17 -2.11 -13.56
CA LEU A 72 -19.10 -1.95 -12.45
C LEU A 72 -20.53 -1.88 -12.96
N ARG A 73 -21.48 -2.55 -12.27
CA ARG A 73 -22.92 -2.41 -12.50
C ARG A 73 -23.73 -2.75 -11.26
N SER A 74 -25.01 -2.41 -11.25
CA SER A 74 -25.92 -2.96 -10.24
C SER A 74 -26.05 -4.48 -10.40
N ALA A 75 -26.11 -5.20 -9.28
CA ALA A 75 -26.43 -6.63 -9.29
C ALA A 75 -27.90 -6.89 -9.60
N ASP A 76 -28.78 -5.94 -9.28
CA ASP A 76 -30.21 -6.04 -9.47
C ASP A 76 -30.65 -5.14 -10.64
N PRO A 77 -31.32 -5.70 -11.67
CA PRO A 77 -31.69 -4.91 -12.87
C PRO A 77 -32.59 -3.69 -12.62
N GLY A 78 -33.33 -3.68 -11.52
CA GLY A 78 -34.16 -2.54 -11.09
C GLY A 78 -33.58 -1.79 -9.88
N GLY A 79 -32.41 -2.21 -9.40
CA GLY A 79 -31.80 -1.67 -8.19
C GLY A 79 -30.89 -0.48 -8.45
N GLN A 80 -30.70 0.33 -7.43
CA GLN A 80 -29.72 1.41 -7.40
C GLN A 80 -28.54 1.00 -6.51
N VAL A 81 -27.33 1.29 -6.98
CA VAL A 81 -26.07 1.11 -6.22
C VAL A 81 -25.40 2.44 -6.09
N GLU A 82 -24.92 2.75 -4.90
CA GLU A 82 -24.12 3.93 -4.62
C GLU A 82 -22.77 3.56 -4.04
N ILE A 83 -21.72 4.18 -4.55
CA ILE A 83 -20.35 4.00 -4.09
C ILE A 83 -19.63 5.34 -3.93
N TYR A 84 -18.70 5.42 -2.99
CA TYR A 84 -17.62 6.41 -3.07
C TYR A 84 -16.43 5.77 -3.77
N ASN A 85 -15.92 6.46 -4.79
CA ASN A 85 -14.75 6.09 -5.56
C ASN A 85 -13.58 6.98 -5.17
N VAL A 86 -12.45 6.39 -4.82
CA VAL A 86 -11.23 7.12 -4.42
C VAL A 86 -10.08 6.65 -5.27
N ASN A 87 -9.55 7.56 -6.07
CA ASN A 87 -8.40 7.34 -6.93
C ASN A 87 -7.17 7.97 -6.29
N VAL A 88 -6.08 7.22 -6.25
CA VAL A 88 -4.82 7.60 -5.59
C VAL A 88 -3.65 7.36 -6.53
N ALA A 89 -2.86 8.39 -6.79
CA ALA A 89 -1.63 8.25 -7.58
C ALA A 89 -0.72 7.16 -6.98
N SER A 90 -0.12 6.33 -7.84
CA SER A 90 0.62 5.14 -7.40
C SER A 90 1.73 5.47 -6.40
N HIS A 91 2.47 6.57 -6.62
CA HIS A 91 3.53 6.98 -5.69
C HIS A 91 2.98 7.41 -4.32
N GLU A 92 1.82 8.07 -4.26
CA GLU A 92 1.19 8.46 -3.00
C GLU A 92 0.58 7.26 -2.27
N PHE A 93 -0.07 6.35 -2.99
CA PHE A 93 -0.56 5.12 -2.36
C PHE A 93 0.58 4.33 -1.71
N LEU A 94 1.70 4.15 -2.43
CA LEU A 94 2.87 3.44 -1.91
C LEU A 94 3.51 4.15 -0.71
N LYS A 95 3.60 5.49 -0.70
CA LYS A 95 4.04 6.24 0.49
C LYS A 95 3.16 5.96 1.71
N ASN A 96 1.84 5.99 1.54
CA ASN A 96 0.90 5.69 2.62
C ASN A 96 1.00 4.24 3.08
N LEU A 97 1.16 3.30 2.15
CA LEU A 97 1.35 1.89 2.45
C LEU A 97 2.61 1.66 3.28
N TYR A 98 3.75 2.24 2.89
CA TYR A 98 5.00 2.17 3.67
C TYR A 98 4.89 2.86 5.02
N PHE A 99 4.15 3.97 5.12
CA PHE A 99 3.92 4.65 6.38
C PHE A 99 3.12 3.78 7.36
N VAL A 100 2.03 3.15 6.90
CA VAL A 100 1.16 2.29 7.73
C VAL A 100 1.84 0.97 8.07
N SER A 101 2.59 0.39 7.14
CA SER A 101 3.25 -0.90 7.34
C SER A 101 4.54 -1.04 6.53
N PRO A 102 5.66 -0.61 7.07
CA PRO A 102 6.96 -0.70 6.38
C PRO A 102 7.36 -2.13 6.00
N SER A 103 6.93 -3.13 6.77
CA SER A 103 7.32 -4.54 6.60
C SER A 103 6.30 -5.40 5.84
N LYS A 104 5.02 -4.97 5.76
CA LYS A 104 3.92 -5.79 5.22
C LYS A 104 3.29 -5.21 3.95
N GLY A 105 3.85 -4.16 3.37
CA GLY A 105 3.27 -3.46 2.23
C GLY A 105 2.99 -4.36 1.02
N ASN A 106 3.80 -5.37 0.78
CA ASN A 106 3.63 -6.29 -0.34
C ASN A 106 2.39 -7.18 -0.24
N ILE A 107 1.84 -7.40 0.96
CA ILE A 107 0.64 -8.24 1.16
C ILE A 107 -0.58 -7.66 0.43
N LEU A 108 -0.71 -6.33 0.39
CA LEU A 108 -1.82 -5.68 -0.31
C LEU A 108 -1.66 -5.67 -1.84
N LEU A 109 -0.48 -6.01 -2.34
CA LEU A 109 -0.18 -6.07 -3.76
C LEU A 109 -0.35 -7.50 -4.32
N ASP A 110 -0.67 -8.49 -3.46
CA ASP A 110 -0.92 -9.87 -3.85
C ASP A 110 -2.44 -10.16 -3.82
N GLY A 111 -2.99 -10.48 -4.98
CA GLY A 111 -4.37 -10.92 -5.14
C GLY A 111 -5.43 -9.82 -4.93
N VAL A 112 -6.67 -10.26 -4.90
CA VAL A 112 -7.85 -9.38 -4.80
C VAL A 112 -8.08 -8.98 -3.34
N GLN A 113 -8.17 -7.68 -3.11
CA GLN A 113 -8.33 -7.08 -1.79
C GLN A 113 -9.76 -6.58 -1.59
N ILE A 114 -10.59 -7.37 -0.89
CA ILE A 114 -11.98 -7.02 -0.55
C ILE A 114 -12.16 -7.12 0.96
N ILE A 115 -12.78 -6.15 1.59
CA ILE A 115 -13.26 -6.21 2.97
C ILE A 115 -14.78 -6.16 2.96
N SER A 116 -15.40 -6.97 3.81
CA SER A 116 -16.83 -6.88 4.15
C SER A 116 -16.99 -6.92 5.67
N GLY A 117 -18.08 -6.34 6.17
CA GLY A 117 -18.35 -6.36 7.61
C GLY A 117 -17.41 -5.48 8.44
N VAL A 118 -17.05 -4.32 7.92
CA VAL A 118 -16.36 -3.28 8.70
C VAL A 118 -17.26 -2.86 9.87
N PRO A 119 -16.75 -2.76 11.12
CA PRO A 119 -17.53 -2.29 12.26
C PRO A 119 -18.16 -0.91 12.01
N ASP A 120 -19.40 -0.70 12.50
CA ASP A 120 -20.17 0.51 12.24
C ASP A 120 -19.45 1.82 12.55
N TYR A 121 -18.65 1.86 13.61
CA TYR A 121 -17.92 3.07 13.99
C TYR A 121 -16.78 3.38 13.02
N GLU A 122 -16.06 2.36 12.49
CA GLU A 122 -15.04 2.50 11.47
C GLU A 122 -15.66 2.86 10.12
N TRP A 123 -16.77 2.18 9.77
CA TRP A 123 -17.51 2.48 8.55
C TRP A 123 -17.98 3.94 8.50
N ARG A 124 -18.59 4.44 9.58
CA ARG A 124 -19.00 5.85 9.68
C ARG A 124 -17.84 6.83 9.55
N SER A 125 -16.69 6.50 10.11
CA SER A 125 -15.47 7.30 9.98
C SER A 125 -15.01 7.42 8.52
N LEU A 126 -14.99 6.30 7.79
CA LEU A 126 -14.65 6.26 6.36
C LEU A 126 -15.63 7.06 5.51
N ILE A 127 -16.94 6.82 5.70
CA ILE A 127 -18.00 7.48 4.91
C ILE A 127 -17.99 8.99 5.15
N SER A 128 -17.86 9.45 6.39
CA SER A 128 -17.78 10.89 6.70
C SER A 128 -16.61 11.59 5.99
N LYS A 129 -15.45 10.96 5.92
CA LYS A 129 -14.28 11.49 5.18
C LYS A 129 -14.54 11.50 3.67
N ALA A 130 -15.08 10.39 3.13
CA ALA A 130 -15.36 10.27 1.70
C ALA A 130 -16.43 11.29 1.25
N GLU A 131 -17.48 11.49 2.05
CA GLU A 131 -18.52 12.46 1.82
C GLU A 131 -17.96 13.89 1.81
N THR A 132 -17.19 14.25 2.83
CA THR A 132 -16.52 15.55 2.90
C THR A 132 -15.68 15.81 1.64
N LEU A 133 -14.89 14.82 1.21
CA LEU A 133 -14.05 14.93 0.02
C LEU A 133 -14.86 15.06 -1.26
N ALA A 134 -15.97 14.31 -1.40
CA ALA A 134 -16.81 14.34 -2.60
C ALA A 134 -17.60 15.64 -2.74
N VAL A 135 -18.12 16.19 -1.63
CA VAL A 135 -18.89 17.45 -1.62
C VAL A 135 -17.98 18.64 -1.95
N HIS A 136 -16.80 18.68 -1.34
CA HIS A 136 -15.90 19.85 -1.46
C HIS A 136 -14.96 19.81 -2.68
N GLN A 137 -15.15 18.89 -3.62
CA GLN A 137 -14.32 18.83 -4.84
C GLN A 137 -14.35 20.14 -5.67
N HIS A 138 -15.43 20.91 -5.57
CA HIS A 138 -15.65 22.12 -6.36
C HIS A 138 -15.62 23.42 -5.53
N GLU A 139 -15.48 23.33 -4.20
CA GLU A 139 -15.47 24.51 -3.35
C GLU A 139 -14.07 25.14 -3.26
N VAL A 140 -14.00 26.41 -3.64
CA VAL A 140 -12.77 27.23 -3.65
C VAL A 140 -12.24 27.51 -2.22
N HIS A 141 -13.07 27.31 -1.19
CA HIS A 141 -12.77 27.75 0.19
C HIS A 141 -12.06 26.72 1.06
N HIS A 142 -11.96 25.43 0.66
CA HIS A 142 -11.13 24.47 1.38
C HIS A 142 -9.73 24.45 0.79
N SER A 143 -8.72 24.67 1.62
CA SER A 143 -7.34 24.63 1.15
C SER A 143 -7.04 23.28 0.51
N ALA A 144 -6.31 23.27 -0.60
CA ALA A 144 -5.89 22.04 -1.27
C ALA A 144 -5.15 21.10 -0.31
N GLU A 145 -4.41 21.67 0.65
CA GLU A 145 -3.68 20.96 1.69
C GLU A 145 -4.57 20.17 2.64
N LEU A 146 -5.70 20.75 3.09
CA LEU A 146 -6.64 20.05 3.98
C LEU A 146 -7.32 18.89 3.26
N ARG A 147 -7.71 19.08 2.00
CA ARG A 147 -8.28 18.00 1.17
C ARG A 147 -7.26 16.88 0.96
N TYR A 148 -6.03 17.23 0.63
CA TYR A 148 -4.94 16.27 0.48
C TYR A 148 -4.70 15.48 1.77
N SER A 149 -4.67 16.17 2.91
CA SER A 149 -4.51 15.54 4.23
C SER A 149 -5.66 14.60 4.55
N LEU A 150 -6.90 14.97 4.24
CA LEU A 150 -8.08 14.13 4.46
C LEU A 150 -8.08 12.88 3.56
N CYS A 151 -7.66 13.02 2.28
CA CYS A 151 -7.47 11.89 1.38
C CYS A 151 -6.41 10.91 1.89
N ARG A 152 -5.30 11.44 2.42
CA ARG A 152 -4.25 10.60 3.03
C ARG A 152 -4.78 9.82 4.23
N LEU A 153 -5.51 10.48 5.14
CA LEU A 153 -6.10 9.84 6.31
C LEU A 153 -7.09 8.72 5.89
N LEU A 154 -7.96 8.99 4.92
CA LEU A 154 -8.88 7.99 4.38
C LEU A 154 -8.12 6.81 3.76
N THR A 155 -7.10 7.07 2.96
CA THR A 155 -6.27 6.04 2.32
C THR A 155 -5.54 5.19 3.36
N GLN A 156 -4.94 5.81 4.39
CA GLN A 156 -4.25 5.12 5.47
C GLN A 156 -5.19 4.24 6.29
N GLU A 157 -6.41 4.71 6.56
CA GLU A 157 -7.42 3.93 7.28
C GLU A 157 -7.85 2.69 6.46
N VAL A 158 -8.10 2.85 5.16
CA VAL A 158 -8.41 1.71 4.26
C VAL A 158 -7.23 0.72 4.21
N ILE A 159 -6.00 1.19 4.04
CA ILE A 159 -4.80 0.34 4.08
C ILE A 159 -4.72 -0.43 5.40
N TYR A 160 -4.92 0.24 6.55
CA TYR A 160 -4.92 -0.40 7.86
C TYR A 160 -5.97 -1.51 7.97
N LEU A 161 -7.21 -1.25 7.51
CA LEU A 161 -8.29 -2.23 7.54
C LEU A 161 -7.97 -3.45 6.66
N LEU A 162 -7.44 -3.24 5.46
CA LEU A 162 -7.01 -4.30 4.56
C LEU A 162 -5.89 -5.15 5.17
N LEU A 163 -4.88 -4.52 5.77
CA LEU A 163 -3.79 -5.22 6.45
C LEU A 163 -4.29 -5.99 7.67
N ARG A 164 -5.20 -5.42 8.46
CA ARG A 164 -5.82 -6.07 9.62
C ARG A 164 -6.63 -7.30 9.22
N ARG A 165 -7.38 -7.21 8.11
CA ARG A 165 -8.10 -8.35 7.54
C ARG A 165 -7.13 -9.43 7.10
N ASN A 166 -6.15 -9.08 6.26
CA ASN A 166 -5.16 -10.03 5.78
C ASN A 166 -4.40 -10.71 6.92
N ALA A 167 -4.13 -10.00 8.02
CA ALA A 167 -3.55 -10.59 9.22
C ALA A 167 -4.47 -11.63 9.91
N ARG A 168 -5.79 -11.55 9.70
CA ARG A 168 -6.76 -12.54 10.23
C ARG A 168 -6.99 -13.72 9.29
N GLU A 169 -6.90 -13.50 7.98
CA GLU A 169 -7.19 -14.50 6.94
C GLU A 169 -5.95 -15.23 6.43
N THR A 170 -4.79 -14.59 6.45
CA THR A 170 -3.54 -15.18 5.98
C THR A 170 -2.78 -15.82 7.13
N HIS A 171 -2.75 -17.15 7.08
CA HIS A 171 -1.85 -18.08 7.75
C HIS A 171 -1.85 -18.03 9.28
N PRO A 172 -1.83 -19.19 9.92
CA PRO A 172 -1.54 -19.22 11.35
C PRO A 172 -0.23 -18.45 11.54
N VAL A 173 -0.32 -17.40 12.34
CA VAL A 173 0.86 -16.68 12.82
C VAL A 173 1.91 -17.72 13.17
N VAL A 174 3.08 -17.62 12.56
CA VAL A 174 4.20 -18.49 12.92
C VAL A 174 4.97 -17.75 14.01
N PRO A 175 4.64 -17.95 15.31
CA PRO A 175 5.06 -17.06 16.39
C PRO A 175 6.59 -16.96 16.48
N TRP A 176 7.30 -18.07 16.22
CA TRP A 176 8.75 -18.07 16.23
C TRP A 176 9.34 -17.18 15.11
N LEU A 177 8.70 -17.16 13.91
CA LEU A 177 9.18 -16.35 12.80
C LEU A 177 8.92 -14.87 13.03
N GLU A 178 7.73 -14.51 13.49
CA GLU A 178 7.42 -13.11 13.81
C GLU A 178 8.29 -12.55 14.94
N ASN A 179 8.54 -13.37 15.98
CA ASN A 179 9.46 -12.97 17.04
C ASN A 179 10.88 -12.76 16.50
N ALA A 180 11.38 -13.69 15.69
CA ALA A 180 12.69 -13.58 15.08
C ALA A 180 12.80 -12.37 14.14
N MET A 181 11.77 -12.09 13.35
CA MET A 181 11.72 -10.91 12.49
C MET A 181 11.72 -9.60 13.30
N ARG A 182 10.93 -9.51 14.36
CA ARG A 182 10.91 -8.34 15.26
C ARG A 182 12.27 -8.11 15.91
N GLU A 183 12.92 -9.16 16.38
CA GLU A 183 14.28 -9.05 16.92
C GLU A 183 15.29 -8.61 15.86
N MET A 184 15.15 -9.08 14.62
CA MET A 184 16.01 -8.67 13.51
C MET A 184 15.86 -7.20 13.11
N GLU A 185 14.76 -6.53 13.43
CA GLU A 185 14.59 -5.08 13.20
C GLU A 185 15.55 -4.23 14.04
N LYS A 186 16.07 -4.78 15.13
CA LYS A 186 17.11 -4.13 15.94
C LYS A 186 18.42 -4.05 15.17
N ARG A 187 19.06 -2.88 15.24
CA ARG A 187 20.28 -2.59 14.45
C ARG A 187 21.39 -3.63 14.67
N GLU A 188 21.65 -3.98 15.91
CA GLU A 188 22.66 -4.99 16.26
C GLU A 188 22.40 -6.36 15.62
N ASN A 189 21.15 -6.70 15.34
CA ASN A 189 20.78 -7.99 14.76
C ASN A 189 20.88 -8.00 13.23
N TYR A 190 20.27 -7.03 12.52
CA TYR A 190 20.35 -7.03 11.05
C TYR A 190 21.76 -6.74 10.51
N LEU A 191 22.62 -6.07 11.27
CA LEU A 191 24.03 -5.90 10.91
C LEU A 191 24.76 -7.25 10.88
N ASN A 192 24.45 -8.15 11.81
CA ASN A 192 25.00 -9.51 11.87
C ASN A 192 24.38 -10.45 10.82
N GLY A 193 23.34 -10.03 10.11
CA GLY A 193 22.83 -10.66 8.91
C GLY A 193 22.19 -12.03 9.11
N PHE A 194 22.29 -12.87 8.08
CA PHE A 194 21.58 -14.16 8.04
C PHE A 194 21.93 -15.13 9.19
N PRO A 195 23.19 -15.29 9.61
CA PRO A 195 23.51 -16.17 10.76
C PRO A 195 22.74 -15.77 12.03
N ARG A 196 22.64 -14.48 12.31
CA ARG A 196 21.89 -13.97 13.45
C ARG A 196 20.39 -14.24 13.32
N PHE A 197 19.84 -14.12 12.12
CA PHE A 197 18.42 -14.45 11.88
C PHE A 197 18.13 -15.94 12.13
N VAL A 198 19.04 -16.83 11.70
CA VAL A 198 18.95 -18.27 11.99
C VAL A 198 18.95 -18.52 13.49
N GLU A 199 19.88 -17.90 14.22
CA GLU A 199 19.98 -18.00 15.68
C GLU A 199 18.68 -17.56 16.38
N LEU A 200 18.18 -16.37 16.04
CA LEU A 200 16.95 -15.82 16.61
C LEU A 200 15.71 -16.64 16.28
N SER A 201 15.70 -17.29 15.14
CA SER A 201 14.59 -18.13 14.71
C SER A 201 14.51 -19.46 15.48
N GLY A 202 15.65 -19.94 16.04
CA GLY A 202 15.76 -21.26 16.64
C GLY A 202 15.46 -22.41 15.67
N ARG A 203 15.64 -22.19 14.38
CA ARG A 203 15.33 -23.14 13.29
C ARG A 203 16.51 -23.34 12.36
N SER A 204 16.49 -24.42 11.56
CA SER A 204 17.52 -24.60 10.54
C SER A 204 17.43 -23.52 9.46
N PRO A 205 18.56 -23.18 8.78
CA PRO A 205 18.58 -22.23 7.66
C PRO A 205 17.55 -22.57 6.58
N GLU A 206 17.39 -23.84 6.25
CA GLU A 206 16.47 -24.32 5.21
C GLU A 206 15.01 -24.10 5.63
N HIS A 207 14.70 -24.39 6.91
CA HIS A 207 13.36 -24.17 7.45
C HIS A 207 13.01 -22.70 7.45
N LEU A 208 13.92 -21.84 7.93
CA LEU A 208 13.74 -20.38 7.91
C LEU A 208 13.53 -19.87 6.49
N CYS A 209 14.37 -20.28 5.53
CA CYS A 209 14.24 -19.86 4.13
C CYS A 209 12.93 -20.30 3.50
N ARG A 210 12.50 -21.54 3.72
CA ARG A 210 11.25 -22.07 3.20
C ARG A 210 10.04 -21.34 3.79
N THR A 211 10.05 -21.14 5.11
CA THR A 211 8.95 -20.46 5.81
C THR A 211 8.86 -18.99 5.41
N MET A 212 9.99 -18.29 5.33
CA MET A 212 10.00 -16.89 4.84
C MET A 212 9.44 -16.76 3.42
N ARG A 213 9.83 -17.66 2.50
CA ARG A 213 9.28 -17.66 1.14
C ARG A 213 7.78 -17.95 1.10
N LEU A 214 7.34 -18.92 1.92
CA LEU A 214 5.93 -19.31 2.00
C LEU A 214 5.05 -18.19 2.55
N TYR A 215 5.48 -17.52 3.64
CA TYR A 215 4.64 -16.58 4.36
C TYR A 215 4.89 -15.11 3.97
N TYR A 216 6.07 -14.77 3.43
CA TYR A 216 6.47 -13.40 3.12
C TYR A 216 6.90 -13.20 1.66
N GLY A 217 6.85 -14.23 0.82
CA GLY A 217 7.21 -14.17 -0.60
C GLY A 217 8.69 -13.84 -0.88
N LYS A 218 9.53 -13.75 0.16
CA LYS A 218 10.93 -13.31 0.05
C LYS A 218 11.88 -14.19 0.88
N SER A 219 13.15 -14.18 0.47
CA SER A 219 14.19 -14.88 1.28
C SER A 219 14.60 -14.03 2.49
N PRO A 220 15.17 -14.67 3.55
CA PRO A 220 15.75 -13.95 4.68
C PRO A 220 16.78 -12.89 4.28
N GLN A 221 17.65 -13.20 3.30
CA GLN A 221 18.65 -12.27 2.81
C GLN A 221 18.03 -11.04 2.14
N GLN A 222 16.97 -11.22 1.32
CA GLN A 222 16.26 -10.11 0.70
C GLN A 222 15.68 -9.19 1.76
N TRP A 223 15.07 -9.76 2.78
CA TRP A 223 14.48 -8.98 3.87
C TRP A 223 15.53 -8.22 4.71
N ILE A 224 16.67 -8.85 5.01
CA ILE A 224 17.80 -8.19 5.70
C ILE A 224 18.33 -7.02 4.86
N ILE A 225 18.44 -7.19 3.54
CA ILE A 225 18.85 -6.10 2.64
C ILE A 225 17.87 -4.94 2.71
N GLU A 226 16.57 -5.20 2.75
CA GLU A 226 15.54 -4.15 2.90
C GLU A 226 15.74 -3.36 4.21
N LEU A 227 15.92 -4.04 5.35
CA LEU A 227 16.19 -3.39 6.64
C LEU A 227 17.45 -2.49 6.59
N ARG A 228 18.53 -2.99 5.99
CA ARG A 228 19.77 -2.25 5.80
C ARG A 228 19.57 -1.01 4.90
N LEU A 229 18.78 -1.13 3.86
CA LEU A 229 18.47 -0.01 2.94
C LEU A 229 17.57 1.03 3.62
N GLN A 230 16.62 0.62 4.45
CA GLN A 230 15.81 1.54 5.26
C GLN A 230 16.69 2.35 6.21
N ASN A 231 17.61 1.69 6.93
CA ASN A 231 18.57 2.41 7.78
C ASN A 231 19.48 3.35 6.96
N ALA A 232 19.90 2.93 5.78
CA ALA A 232 20.71 3.78 4.90
C ALA A 232 19.95 5.03 4.44
N ALA A 233 18.65 4.91 4.15
CA ALA A 233 17.80 6.04 3.79
C ALA A 233 17.70 7.06 4.95
N VAL A 234 17.48 6.58 6.17
CA VAL A 234 17.48 7.44 7.38
C VAL A 234 18.84 8.15 7.57
N LEU A 235 19.95 7.44 7.37
CA LEU A 235 21.28 8.04 7.48
C LEU A 235 21.57 9.05 6.36
N LEU A 236 21.04 8.83 5.15
CA LEU A 236 21.15 9.79 4.05
C LEU A 236 20.40 11.09 4.36
N GLU A 237 19.28 11.00 5.05
CA GLU A 237 18.43 12.13 5.41
C GLU A 237 19.00 12.92 6.61
N HIS A 238 19.44 12.21 7.67
CA HIS A 238 19.72 12.83 8.95
C HIS A 238 21.22 12.90 9.34
N SER A 239 22.14 12.54 8.42
CA SER A 239 23.55 12.58 8.72
C SER A 239 24.40 13.24 7.62
N SER A 240 25.54 13.82 8.02
CA SER A 240 26.57 14.34 7.10
C SER A 240 27.53 13.27 6.58
N MET A 241 27.32 12.00 6.93
CA MET A 241 28.19 10.89 6.50
C MET A 241 28.25 10.79 4.98
N ASN A 242 29.42 10.46 4.43
CA ASN A 242 29.52 10.16 3.01
C ASN A 242 28.84 8.82 2.66
N VAL A 243 28.50 8.65 1.39
CA VAL A 243 27.76 7.47 0.90
C VAL A 243 28.48 6.15 1.22
N SER A 244 29.80 6.13 1.22
CA SER A 244 30.59 4.93 1.57
C SER A 244 30.47 4.59 3.06
N GLY A 245 30.55 5.60 3.92
CA GLY A 245 30.35 5.45 5.37
C GLY A 245 28.95 4.96 5.69
N ILE A 246 27.92 5.50 5.02
CA ILE A 246 26.54 5.05 5.17
C ILE A 246 26.36 3.59 4.75
N ALA A 247 26.91 3.20 3.60
CA ALA A 247 26.87 1.81 3.15
C ALA A 247 27.45 0.87 4.22
N HIS A 248 28.62 1.20 4.76
CA HIS A 248 29.29 0.42 5.81
C HIS A 248 28.48 0.41 7.12
N ALA A 249 28.00 1.59 7.59
CA ALA A 249 27.21 1.71 8.80
C ALA A 249 25.84 0.99 8.70
N SER A 250 25.36 0.73 7.49
CA SER A 250 24.15 -0.05 7.21
C SER A 250 24.43 -1.55 6.95
N GLY A 251 25.68 -2.00 7.12
CA GLY A 251 26.05 -3.41 7.01
C GLY A 251 26.35 -3.91 5.60
N PHE A 252 26.65 -3.00 4.64
CA PHE A 252 27.08 -3.39 3.30
C PHE A 252 28.62 -3.39 3.22
N CYS A 253 29.19 -4.55 2.88
CA CYS A 253 30.63 -4.69 2.68
C CYS A 253 31.10 -4.18 1.31
N ASN A 254 30.20 -3.99 0.35
CA ASN A 254 30.51 -3.56 -1.03
C ASN A 254 29.65 -2.38 -1.45
N LEU A 255 30.32 -1.25 -1.72
CA LEU A 255 29.66 0.00 -2.10
C LEU A 255 28.90 -0.09 -3.43
N SER A 256 29.44 -0.82 -4.42
CA SER A 256 28.79 -0.99 -5.72
C SER A 256 27.51 -1.83 -5.59
N TYR A 257 27.55 -2.86 -4.76
CA TYR A 257 26.36 -3.68 -4.42
C TYR A 257 25.31 -2.85 -3.68
N PHE A 258 25.73 -2.07 -2.69
CA PHE A 258 24.84 -1.13 -1.99
C PHE A 258 24.13 -0.18 -2.97
N ARG A 259 24.88 0.52 -3.83
CA ARG A 259 24.32 1.47 -4.81
C ARG A 259 23.28 0.82 -5.71
N ARG A 260 23.56 -0.38 -6.21
CA ARG A 260 22.63 -1.14 -7.06
C ARG A 260 21.36 -1.54 -6.31
N CYS A 261 21.48 -2.04 -5.07
CA CYS A 261 20.33 -2.41 -4.24
C CYS A 261 19.51 -1.17 -3.89
N PHE A 262 20.16 -0.06 -3.51
CA PHE A 262 19.50 1.18 -3.16
C PHE A 262 18.71 1.77 -4.36
N GLN A 263 19.37 1.84 -5.52
CA GLN A 263 18.71 2.33 -6.73
C GLN A 263 17.53 1.45 -7.15
N ARG A 264 17.64 0.14 -7.00
CA ARG A 264 16.52 -0.79 -7.28
C ARG A 264 15.35 -0.56 -6.32
N GLN A 265 15.62 -0.27 -5.03
CA GLN A 265 14.59 -0.07 -4.01
C GLN A 265 13.93 1.31 -4.08
N TYR A 266 14.71 2.37 -4.31
CA TYR A 266 14.26 3.76 -4.25
C TYR A 266 14.17 4.46 -5.61
N GLY A 267 14.51 3.77 -6.71
CA GLY A 267 14.45 4.29 -8.07
C GLY A 267 15.59 5.24 -8.46
N ILE A 268 16.32 5.79 -7.49
CA ILE A 268 17.40 6.76 -7.70
C ILE A 268 18.67 6.40 -6.89
N ALA A 269 19.82 6.92 -7.33
CA ALA A 269 21.07 6.67 -6.63
C ALA A 269 21.11 7.36 -5.25
N PRO A 270 21.88 6.81 -4.26
CA PRO A 270 21.90 7.33 -2.89
C PRO A 270 22.25 8.83 -2.79
N LEU A 271 23.18 9.32 -3.59
CA LEU A 271 23.56 10.74 -3.59
C LEU A 271 22.45 11.63 -4.16
N ALA A 272 21.76 11.17 -5.20
CA ALA A 272 20.60 11.86 -5.76
C ALA A 272 19.42 11.87 -4.79
N TYR A 273 19.22 10.76 -4.05
CA TYR A 273 18.23 10.67 -2.98
C TYR A 273 18.47 11.74 -1.91
N ARG A 274 19.71 11.87 -1.41
CA ARG A 274 20.10 12.90 -0.44
C ARG A 274 19.82 14.31 -0.97
N ARG A 275 20.27 14.63 -2.20
CA ARG A 275 20.07 15.96 -2.79
C ARG A 275 18.59 16.33 -2.89
N LYS A 276 17.76 15.40 -3.34
CA LYS A 276 16.32 15.62 -3.49
C LYS A 276 15.63 15.95 -2.15
N LEU A 277 16.14 15.44 -1.04
CA LEU A 277 15.59 15.75 0.29
C LEU A 277 16.00 17.15 0.75
N HIS A 278 17.22 17.62 0.42
CA HIS A 278 17.74 18.93 0.81
C HIS A 278 17.37 20.05 -0.17
N ASP A 279 16.94 19.74 -1.39
CA ASP A 279 16.46 20.73 -2.37
C ASP A 279 14.97 21.09 -2.13
N CYS A 280 14.31 20.51 -1.12
CA CYS A 280 12.91 20.78 -0.74
C CYS A 280 12.80 21.65 0.53
N ASP A 281 13.93 22.07 1.13
CA ASP A 281 14.04 23.06 2.22
C ASP A 281 14.48 24.43 1.63
#